data_5178efe8a7dbf1f088191cfe00e96671
#
_entry.id   5178efe8a7dbf1f088191cfe00e96671
#
_cell.length_a   1.000
_cell.length_b   1.000
_cell.length_c   1.000
_cell.angle_alpha   90.00
_cell.angle_beta   90.00
_cell.angle_gamma   90.00
#
_symmetry.space_group_name_H-M   'P 1'
#
loop_
_entity.id
_entity.type
_entity.pdbx_description
1 polymer ?
#
loop_
_entity_poly.entity_id
_entity_poly.type
_entity_poly.pdbx_seq_one_letter_code
_entity_poly.pdbx_strand_id
1 'polypeptide(L)'
;MGVLISSVIIILWSSHLYYCMKFVTPDFTNIFTYFHILIQTFFYTGLFITAHDSMHGTVSSNKKINYFTGALACFLFAGMSYKKLLANHKLHHNSPGTDSDPDFYHGSNNFFIWWSVFLKRYVTLFQILYMALIFNLLKLYFAEISVWLFFVLPSVLSTLQLFYFGTYLPHRRPHSHDMLPYNSRTEKKNHLYAFVTCYFFGYHSEHHKSPQTPWWKMYSLK
;
A
#
# COMPACT_ATOMS: atom_id res chain seq x y z
N MET A 1 -19.41 -8.19 0.75
CA MET A 1 -18.98 -6.79 0.51
C MET A 1 -17.47 -6.73 0.22
N GLY A 2 -16.60 -7.23 1.12
CA GLY A 2 -15.13 -7.11 0.95
C GLY A 2 -14.60 -7.69 -0.36
N VAL A 3 -15.01 -8.90 -0.76
CA VAL A 3 -14.63 -9.49 -2.05
C VAL A 3 -15.01 -8.59 -3.23
N LEU A 4 -16.23 -8.02 -3.20
CA LEU A 4 -16.67 -7.10 -4.26
C LEU A 4 -15.77 -5.87 -4.36
N ILE A 5 -15.48 -5.21 -3.23
CA ILE A 5 -14.60 -4.03 -3.17
C ILE A 5 -13.20 -4.38 -3.68
N SER A 6 -12.64 -5.50 -3.23
CA SER A 6 -11.34 -5.99 -3.69
C SER A 6 -11.32 -6.26 -5.21
N SER A 7 -12.38 -6.87 -5.75
CA SER A 7 -12.51 -7.10 -7.18
C SER A 7 -12.58 -5.79 -7.97
N VAL A 8 -13.36 -4.82 -7.49
CA VAL A 8 -13.44 -3.49 -8.11
C VAL A 8 -12.06 -2.81 -8.14
N ILE A 9 -11.30 -2.85 -7.04
CA ILE A 9 -9.95 -2.28 -6.99
C ILE A 9 -9.03 -2.95 -8.02
N ILE A 10 -9.03 -4.29 -8.09
CA ILE A 10 -8.18 -5.04 -9.04
C ILE A 10 -8.58 -4.71 -10.49
N ILE A 11 -9.89 -4.65 -10.77
CA ILE A 11 -10.39 -4.29 -12.11
C ILE A 11 -10.01 -2.86 -12.49
N LEU A 12 -10.18 -1.90 -11.59
CA LEU A 12 -9.81 -0.50 -11.84
C LEU A 12 -8.29 -0.37 -12.04
N TRP A 13 -7.48 -1.01 -11.22
CA TRP A 13 -6.03 -1.03 -11.37
C TRP A 13 -5.60 -1.57 -12.73
N SER A 14 -6.11 -2.74 -13.14
CA SER A 14 -5.72 -3.39 -14.39
C SER A 14 -6.27 -2.67 -15.62
N SER A 15 -7.52 -2.21 -15.57
CA SER A 15 -8.14 -1.51 -16.70
C SER A 15 -7.52 -0.14 -16.94
N HIS A 16 -7.23 0.63 -15.87
CA HIS A 16 -6.58 1.93 -15.99
C HIS A 16 -5.12 1.79 -16.45
N LEU A 17 -4.39 0.77 -15.95
CA LEU A 17 -3.05 0.46 -16.40
C LEU A 17 -3.02 0.15 -17.91
N TYR A 18 -3.92 -0.73 -18.37
CA TYR A 18 -4.04 -1.06 -19.79
C TYR A 18 -4.40 0.17 -20.62
N TYR A 19 -5.37 0.96 -20.16
CA TYR A 19 -5.77 2.20 -20.82
C TYR A 19 -4.58 3.16 -20.99
N CYS A 20 -3.84 3.41 -19.92
CA CYS A 20 -2.69 4.30 -19.96
C CYS A 20 -1.59 3.80 -20.90
N MET A 21 -1.28 2.50 -20.86
CA MET A 21 -0.23 1.94 -21.73
C MET A 21 -0.63 1.94 -23.21
N LYS A 22 -1.92 1.77 -23.52
CA LYS A 22 -2.40 1.61 -24.89
C LYS A 22 -2.80 2.93 -25.54
N PHE A 23 -3.40 3.86 -24.78
CA PHE A 23 -4.09 5.02 -25.35
C PHE A 23 -3.53 6.36 -24.89
N VAL A 24 -2.71 6.40 -23.82
CA VAL A 24 -2.10 7.64 -23.35
C VAL A 24 -0.69 7.75 -23.90
N THR A 25 -0.47 8.76 -24.76
CA THR A 25 0.88 9.14 -25.18
C THR A 25 1.47 10.06 -24.11
N PRO A 26 2.56 9.66 -23.41
CA PRO A 26 3.17 10.51 -22.39
C PRO A 26 3.67 11.83 -22.99
N ASP A 27 3.19 12.93 -22.42
CA ASP A 27 3.62 14.29 -22.73
C ASP A 27 3.87 15.03 -21.41
N PHE A 28 5.14 15.35 -21.12
CA PHE A 28 5.53 16.01 -19.88
C PHE A 28 5.10 17.47 -19.78
N THR A 29 4.62 18.07 -20.87
CA THR A 29 4.01 19.40 -20.86
C THR A 29 2.51 19.36 -20.55
N ASN A 30 1.91 18.17 -20.65
CA ASN A 30 0.48 17.96 -20.44
C ASN A 30 0.21 17.48 -19.00
N ILE A 31 -0.57 18.26 -18.24
CA ILE A 31 -0.95 17.95 -16.85
C ILE A 31 -1.67 16.59 -16.71
N PHE A 32 -2.38 16.13 -17.74
CA PHE A 32 -3.10 14.86 -17.71
C PHE A 32 -2.15 13.64 -17.61
N THR A 33 -0.90 13.74 -18.11
CA THR A 33 0.10 12.69 -17.90
C THR A 33 0.34 12.44 -16.39
N TYR A 34 0.54 13.52 -15.63
CA TYR A 34 0.73 13.43 -14.17
C TYR A 34 -0.53 12.97 -13.46
N PHE A 35 -1.70 13.37 -13.92
CA PHE A 35 -2.97 12.95 -13.36
C PHE A 35 -3.16 11.42 -13.50
N HIS A 36 -2.84 10.84 -14.65
CA HIS A 36 -2.85 9.39 -14.85
C HIS A 36 -1.84 8.67 -13.94
N ILE A 37 -0.64 9.21 -13.75
CA ILE A 37 0.35 8.65 -12.82
C ILE A 37 -0.21 8.61 -11.39
N LEU A 38 -0.84 9.71 -10.93
CA LEU A 38 -1.42 9.79 -9.59
C LEU A 38 -2.61 8.84 -9.40
N ILE A 39 -3.50 8.73 -10.38
CA ILE A 39 -4.62 7.78 -10.35
C ILE A 39 -4.10 6.34 -10.29
N GLN A 40 -3.11 6.01 -11.12
CA GLN A 40 -2.52 4.68 -11.12
C GLN A 40 -1.81 4.38 -9.79
N THR A 41 -1.14 5.37 -9.20
CA THR A 41 -0.56 5.27 -7.85
C THR A 41 -1.63 4.96 -6.81
N PHE A 42 -2.76 5.66 -6.86
CA PHE A 42 -3.89 5.41 -5.97
C PHE A 42 -4.43 3.97 -6.11
N PHE A 43 -4.58 3.47 -7.33
CA PHE A 43 -5.00 2.08 -7.53
C PHE A 43 -3.97 1.06 -7.08
N TYR A 44 -2.66 1.31 -7.24
CA TYR A 44 -1.61 0.48 -6.65
C TYR A 44 -1.71 0.45 -5.12
N THR A 45 -1.93 1.61 -4.50
CA THR A 45 -2.18 1.69 -3.05
C THR A 45 -3.39 0.84 -2.66
N GLY A 46 -4.47 0.87 -3.45
CA GLY A 46 -5.65 0.02 -3.25
C GLY A 46 -5.36 -1.48 -3.28
N LEU A 47 -4.41 -1.95 -4.12
CA LEU A 47 -3.97 -3.36 -4.09
C LEU A 47 -3.36 -3.71 -2.72
N PHE A 48 -2.46 -2.87 -2.19
CA PHE A 48 -1.87 -3.13 -0.89
C PHE A 48 -2.91 -3.08 0.24
N ILE A 49 -3.81 -2.10 0.22
CA ILE A 49 -4.90 -2.00 1.21
C ILE A 49 -5.83 -3.23 1.15
N THR A 50 -6.08 -3.77 -0.04
CA THR A 50 -6.81 -5.05 -0.20
C THR A 50 -6.06 -6.21 0.46
N ALA A 51 -4.74 -6.30 0.26
CA ALA A 51 -3.90 -7.30 0.92
C ALA A 51 -3.89 -7.12 2.44
N HIS A 52 -3.78 -5.89 2.92
CA HIS A 52 -3.81 -5.52 4.33
C HIS A 52 -5.13 -5.94 5.02
N ASP A 53 -6.27 -5.62 4.42
CA ASP A 53 -7.59 -6.07 4.94
C ASP A 53 -7.69 -7.60 4.97
N SER A 54 -7.11 -8.28 3.98
CA SER A 54 -7.03 -9.74 4.00
C SER A 54 -6.20 -10.28 5.17
N MET A 55 -5.17 -9.54 5.62
CA MET A 55 -4.36 -9.94 6.79
C MET A 55 -5.19 -9.96 8.07
N HIS A 56 -6.21 -9.10 8.15
CA HIS A 56 -7.17 -9.02 9.26
C HIS A 56 -8.41 -9.91 9.06
N GLY A 57 -8.52 -10.61 7.93
CA GLY A 57 -9.67 -11.49 7.64
C GLY A 57 -10.95 -10.73 7.27
N THR A 58 -10.88 -9.46 6.93
CA THR A 58 -12.06 -8.59 6.70
C THR A 58 -12.60 -8.65 5.27
N VAL A 59 -11.84 -9.18 4.32
CA VAL A 59 -12.28 -9.31 2.92
C VAL A 59 -13.32 -10.40 2.78
N SER A 60 -13.15 -11.55 3.45
CA SER A 60 -14.09 -12.67 3.39
C SER A 60 -14.06 -13.50 4.67
N SER A 61 -15.23 -13.96 5.12
CA SER A 61 -15.34 -14.97 6.19
C SER A 61 -14.79 -16.34 5.76
N ASN A 62 -14.79 -16.65 4.47
CA ASN A 62 -14.13 -17.84 3.93
C ASN A 62 -12.61 -17.62 3.93
N LYS A 63 -11.89 -18.34 4.79
CA LYS A 63 -10.43 -18.22 4.96
C LYS A 63 -9.63 -18.43 3.67
N LYS A 64 -10.08 -19.35 2.79
CA LYS A 64 -9.39 -19.62 1.51
C LYS A 64 -9.56 -18.45 0.54
N ILE A 65 -10.79 -17.93 0.40
CA ILE A 65 -11.07 -16.75 -0.45
C ILE A 65 -10.29 -15.54 0.08
N ASN A 66 -10.33 -15.32 1.40
CA ASN A 66 -9.62 -14.22 2.03
C ASN A 66 -8.11 -14.29 1.76
N TYR A 67 -7.49 -15.47 1.97
CA TYR A 67 -6.07 -15.69 1.71
C TYR A 67 -5.73 -15.49 0.23
N PHE A 68 -6.52 -16.07 -0.69
CA PHE A 68 -6.28 -15.95 -2.12
C PHE A 68 -6.37 -14.48 -2.59
N THR A 69 -7.36 -13.73 -2.13
CA THR A 69 -7.50 -12.30 -2.47
C THR A 69 -6.29 -11.49 -2.02
N GLY A 70 -5.83 -11.70 -0.79
CA GLY A 70 -4.63 -11.04 -0.28
C GLY A 70 -3.35 -11.43 -1.03
N ALA A 71 -3.19 -12.72 -1.33
CA ALA A 71 -2.05 -13.22 -2.10
C ALA A 71 -2.02 -12.67 -3.53
N LEU A 72 -3.18 -12.62 -4.20
CA LEU A 72 -3.31 -12.04 -5.53
C LEU A 72 -2.97 -10.54 -5.52
N ALA A 73 -3.51 -9.79 -4.57
CA ALA A 73 -3.24 -8.37 -4.44
C ALA A 73 -1.75 -8.07 -4.19
N CYS A 74 -1.09 -8.83 -3.31
CA CYS A 74 0.36 -8.75 -3.09
C CYS A 74 1.17 -9.08 -4.35
N PHE A 75 0.76 -10.11 -5.07
CA PHE A 75 1.43 -10.53 -6.30
C PHE A 75 1.33 -9.46 -7.39
N LEU A 76 0.13 -8.89 -7.59
CA LEU A 76 -0.12 -7.82 -8.57
C LEU A 76 0.61 -6.52 -8.18
N PHE A 77 0.76 -6.24 -6.90
CA PHE A 77 1.45 -5.03 -6.45
C PHE A 77 2.93 -5.01 -6.89
N ALA A 78 3.68 -6.04 -6.58
CA ALA A 78 5.11 -6.15 -6.94
C ALA A 78 5.69 -7.56 -6.70
N GLY A 79 4.91 -8.63 -6.89
CA GLY A 79 5.37 -9.99 -6.60
C GLY A 79 5.65 -10.25 -5.12
N MET A 80 4.98 -9.52 -4.23
CA MET A 80 5.22 -9.62 -2.78
C MET A 80 4.68 -10.93 -2.20
N SER A 81 5.40 -11.49 -1.23
CA SER A 81 4.94 -12.67 -0.49
C SER A 81 3.90 -12.29 0.55
N TYR A 82 2.64 -12.60 0.31
CA TYR A 82 1.55 -12.40 1.27
C TYR A 82 1.83 -13.07 2.63
N LYS A 83 2.39 -14.28 2.63
CA LYS A 83 2.72 -15.00 3.87
C LYS A 83 3.77 -14.26 4.71
N LYS A 84 4.81 -13.72 4.07
CA LYS A 84 5.84 -12.92 4.76
C LYS A 84 5.27 -11.60 5.29
N LEU A 85 4.47 -10.91 4.48
CA LEU A 85 3.81 -9.67 4.90
C LEU A 85 2.85 -9.90 6.06
N LEU A 86 2.02 -10.94 6.01
CA LEU A 86 1.12 -11.31 7.10
C LEU A 86 1.87 -11.58 8.41
N ALA A 87 3.02 -12.27 8.35
CA ALA A 87 3.83 -12.53 9.53
C ALA A 87 4.39 -11.24 10.13
N ASN A 88 4.96 -10.36 9.30
CA ASN A 88 5.48 -9.07 9.73
C ASN A 88 4.38 -8.16 10.27
N HIS A 89 3.24 -8.10 9.61
CA HIS A 89 2.09 -7.30 10.03
C HIS A 89 1.54 -7.72 11.40
N LYS A 90 1.52 -9.03 11.69
CA LYS A 90 1.19 -9.55 13.03
C LYS A 90 2.20 -9.11 14.07
N LEU A 91 3.51 -9.12 13.77
CA LEU A 91 4.53 -8.63 14.68
C LEU A 91 4.38 -7.13 14.95
N HIS A 92 4.10 -6.34 13.90
CA HIS A 92 3.80 -4.93 14.02
C HIS A 92 2.60 -4.66 14.95
N HIS A 93 1.47 -5.35 14.76
CA HIS A 93 0.30 -5.21 15.64
C HIS A 93 0.55 -5.64 17.10
N ASN A 94 1.41 -6.65 17.32
CA ASN A 94 1.72 -7.13 18.66
C ASN A 94 2.67 -6.20 19.44
N SER A 95 3.53 -5.44 18.73
CA SER A 95 4.61 -4.67 19.35
C SER A 95 4.90 -3.35 18.61
N PRO A 96 3.88 -2.53 18.29
CA PRO A 96 4.06 -1.37 17.41
C PRO A 96 5.00 -0.33 18.03
N GLY A 97 5.95 0.15 17.23
CA GLY A 97 6.92 1.16 17.63
C GLY A 97 7.98 0.69 18.63
N THR A 98 8.20 -0.63 18.75
CA THR A 98 9.23 -1.25 19.60
C THR A 98 10.35 -1.87 18.77
N ASP A 99 11.40 -2.39 19.45
CA ASP A 99 12.52 -3.10 18.78
C ASP A 99 12.08 -4.37 18.03
N SER A 100 10.96 -4.97 18.43
CA SER A 100 10.39 -6.17 17.82
C SER A 100 9.51 -5.85 16.61
N ASP A 101 9.21 -4.58 16.35
CA ASP A 101 8.39 -4.13 15.23
C ASP A 101 9.21 -4.10 13.94
N PRO A 102 8.89 -4.94 12.93
CA PRO A 102 9.61 -4.95 11.67
C PRO A 102 9.44 -3.65 10.85
N ASP A 103 8.41 -2.86 11.13
CA ASP A 103 8.11 -1.63 10.42
C ASP A 103 8.79 -0.42 11.07
N PHE A 104 9.20 -0.54 12.33
CA PHE A 104 9.80 0.56 13.07
C PHE A 104 11.32 0.64 12.89
N TYR A 105 11.86 1.87 12.93
CA TYR A 105 13.30 2.12 12.87
C TYR A 105 13.74 3.10 13.96
N HIS A 106 14.58 2.62 14.89
CA HIS A 106 15.08 3.40 16.03
C HIS A 106 16.18 4.37 15.67
N GLY A 107 16.93 4.11 14.59
CA GLY A 107 18.15 4.84 14.26
C GLY A 107 17.93 6.30 13.83
N SER A 108 16.79 6.63 13.25
CA SER A 108 16.52 7.99 12.76
C SER A 108 15.02 8.25 12.54
N ASN A 109 14.62 9.50 12.76
CA ASN A 109 13.29 10.01 12.32
C ASN A 109 13.32 10.61 10.91
N ASN A 110 14.45 10.56 10.20
CA ASN A 110 14.48 11.02 8.82
C ASN A 110 13.68 10.08 7.94
N PHE A 111 12.73 10.64 7.18
CA PHE A 111 11.80 9.89 6.32
C PHE A 111 12.52 8.98 5.33
N PHE A 112 13.48 9.50 4.58
CA PHE A 112 14.15 8.75 3.51
C PHE A 112 15.09 7.66 4.06
N ILE A 113 15.73 7.92 5.19
CA ILE A 113 16.58 6.91 5.86
C ILE A 113 15.69 5.76 6.35
N TRP A 114 14.60 6.06 7.04
CA TRP A 114 13.69 5.03 7.54
C TRP A 114 13.01 4.26 6.38
N TRP A 115 12.54 4.96 5.36
CA TRP A 115 11.97 4.32 4.17
C TRP A 115 12.99 3.38 3.48
N SER A 116 14.25 3.78 3.35
CA SER A 116 15.31 2.94 2.77
C SER A 116 15.56 1.68 3.60
N VAL A 117 15.54 1.78 4.94
CA VAL A 117 15.66 0.62 5.85
C VAL A 117 14.43 -0.28 5.72
N PHE A 118 13.23 0.31 5.67
CA PHE A 118 11.98 -0.40 5.46
C PHE A 118 12.02 -1.19 4.14
N LEU A 119 12.41 -0.56 3.02
CA LEU A 119 12.55 -1.24 1.74
C LEU A 119 13.53 -2.42 1.81
N LYS A 120 14.69 -2.26 2.45
CA LYS A 120 15.68 -3.35 2.62
C LYS A 120 15.12 -4.56 3.37
N ARG A 121 14.16 -4.36 4.29
CA ARG A 121 13.50 -5.45 5.04
C ARG A 121 12.45 -6.19 4.20
N TYR A 122 11.79 -5.49 3.28
CA TYR A 122 10.63 -6.01 2.54
C TYR A 122 10.93 -6.42 1.12
N VAL A 123 11.84 -5.72 0.42
CA VAL A 123 12.20 -6.06 -0.96
C VAL A 123 13.07 -7.32 -1.00
N THR A 124 12.74 -8.23 -1.89
CA THR A 124 13.45 -9.50 -2.11
C THR A 124 13.99 -9.56 -3.53
N LEU A 125 15.03 -10.40 -3.74
CA LEU A 125 15.55 -10.64 -5.09
C LEU A 125 14.45 -11.15 -6.03
N PHE A 126 13.56 -12.02 -5.54
CA PHE A 126 12.42 -12.50 -6.33
C PHE A 126 11.55 -11.35 -6.84
N GLN A 127 11.20 -10.36 -5.99
CA GLN A 127 10.42 -9.19 -6.39
C GLN A 127 11.13 -8.37 -7.48
N ILE A 128 12.44 -8.16 -7.33
CA ILE A 128 13.24 -7.43 -8.33
C ILE A 128 13.21 -8.17 -9.67
N LEU A 129 13.46 -9.48 -9.66
CA LEU A 129 13.45 -10.30 -10.88
C LEU A 129 12.05 -10.39 -11.50
N TYR A 130 11.00 -10.53 -10.67
CA TYR A 130 9.61 -10.53 -11.12
C TYR A 130 9.25 -9.21 -11.79
N MET A 131 9.53 -8.07 -11.16
CA MET A 131 9.24 -6.75 -11.72
C MET A 131 10.03 -6.50 -13.01
N ALA A 132 11.30 -6.92 -13.06
CA ALA A 132 12.12 -6.85 -14.27
C ALA A 132 11.55 -7.73 -15.39
N LEU A 133 11.09 -8.94 -15.08
CA LEU A 133 10.44 -9.82 -16.06
C LEU A 133 9.17 -9.20 -16.62
N ILE A 134 8.26 -8.75 -15.75
CA ILE A 134 6.99 -8.12 -16.19
C ILE A 134 7.27 -6.85 -17.00
N PHE A 135 8.21 -6.01 -16.57
CA PHE A 135 8.65 -4.83 -17.31
C PHE A 135 9.08 -5.18 -18.75
N ASN A 136 9.95 -6.19 -18.91
CA ASN A 136 10.43 -6.59 -20.22
C ASN A 136 9.33 -7.25 -21.08
N LEU A 137 8.42 -8.00 -20.48
CA LEU A 137 7.25 -8.55 -21.20
C LEU A 137 6.31 -7.43 -21.68
N LEU A 138 6.04 -6.44 -20.85
CA LEU A 138 5.19 -5.31 -21.24
C LEU A 138 5.81 -4.49 -22.37
N LYS A 139 7.13 -4.31 -22.38
CA LYS A 139 7.85 -3.62 -23.46
C LYS A 139 7.73 -4.31 -24.83
N LEU A 140 7.35 -5.56 -24.91
CA LEU A 140 7.10 -6.23 -26.19
C LEU A 140 5.81 -5.71 -26.87
N TYR A 141 4.90 -5.11 -26.10
CA TYR A 141 3.57 -4.70 -26.57
C TYR A 141 3.30 -3.20 -26.42
N PHE A 142 4.04 -2.51 -25.55
CA PHE A 142 3.81 -1.10 -25.21
C PHE A 142 5.11 -0.30 -25.26
N ALA A 143 4.99 1.01 -25.49
CA ALA A 143 6.15 1.91 -25.46
C ALA A 143 6.84 1.88 -24.10
N GLU A 144 8.15 1.78 -24.09
CA GLU A 144 8.95 1.68 -22.87
C GLU A 144 8.68 2.81 -21.88
N ILE A 145 8.56 4.04 -22.36
CA ILE A 145 8.24 5.21 -21.53
C ILE A 145 6.88 5.07 -20.84
N SER A 146 5.88 4.50 -21.51
CA SER A 146 4.56 4.23 -20.89
C SER A 146 4.65 3.16 -19.79
N VAL A 147 5.48 2.13 -19.97
CA VAL A 147 5.72 1.12 -18.93
C VAL A 147 6.42 1.74 -17.72
N TRP A 148 7.40 2.61 -17.93
CA TRP A 148 8.06 3.34 -16.83
C TRP A 148 7.06 4.23 -16.07
N LEU A 149 6.26 5.03 -16.79
CA LEU A 149 5.40 6.04 -16.17
C LEU A 149 4.13 5.48 -15.55
N PHE A 150 3.56 4.39 -16.09
CA PHE A 150 2.25 3.90 -15.65
C PHE A 150 2.31 2.56 -14.90
N PHE A 151 3.43 1.81 -14.98
CA PHE A 151 3.61 0.58 -14.22
C PHE A 151 4.67 0.74 -13.13
N VAL A 152 5.91 1.16 -13.48
CA VAL A 152 7.00 1.20 -12.49
C VAL A 152 6.86 2.37 -11.54
N LEU A 153 6.74 3.60 -12.05
CA LEU A 153 6.68 4.81 -11.21
C LEU A 153 5.50 4.78 -10.22
N PRO A 154 4.26 4.41 -10.60
CA PRO A 154 3.15 4.34 -9.66
C PRO A 154 3.37 3.30 -8.57
N SER A 155 4.01 2.16 -8.84
CA SER A 155 4.31 1.15 -7.81
C SER A 155 5.28 1.70 -6.76
N VAL A 156 6.31 2.46 -7.17
CA VAL A 156 7.25 3.12 -6.26
C VAL A 156 6.58 4.24 -5.46
N LEU A 157 5.80 5.11 -6.12
CA LEU A 157 5.07 6.19 -5.44
C LEU A 157 4.07 5.64 -4.43
N SER A 158 3.41 4.52 -4.74
CA SER A 158 2.53 3.83 -3.81
C SER A 158 3.28 3.31 -2.58
N THR A 159 4.51 2.80 -2.71
CA THR A 159 5.31 2.41 -1.52
C THR A 159 5.65 3.60 -0.64
N LEU A 160 5.96 4.75 -1.23
CA LEU A 160 6.18 6.01 -0.48
C LEU A 160 4.92 6.45 0.25
N GLN A 161 3.78 6.42 -0.42
CA GLN A 161 2.48 6.80 0.14
C GLN A 161 2.09 5.89 1.31
N LEU A 162 2.17 4.57 1.11
CA LEU A 162 1.87 3.57 2.14
C LEU A 162 2.81 3.70 3.34
N PHE A 163 4.10 3.85 3.11
CA PHE A 163 5.07 4.05 4.18
C PHE A 163 4.81 5.34 4.95
N TYR A 164 4.50 6.45 4.25
CA TYR A 164 4.24 7.73 4.90
C TYR A 164 3.00 7.67 5.80
N PHE A 165 1.86 7.21 5.27
CA PHE A 165 0.59 7.21 6.00
C PHE A 165 0.41 6.02 6.95
N GLY A 166 0.99 4.86 6.65
CA GLY A 166 0.82 3.63 7.42
C GLY A 166 1.94 3.33 8.41
N THR A 167 3.12 3.94 8.24
CA THR A 167 4.26 3.64 9.11
C THR A 167 4.88 4.90 9.71
N TYR A 168 5.38 5.80 8.85
CA TYR A 168 6.17 6.94 9.30
C TYR A 168 5.35 7.94 10.12
N LEU A 169 4.28 8.48 9.54
CA LEU A 169 3.46 9.49 10.21
C LEU A 169 2.82 8.97 11.52
N PRO A 170 2.24 7.76 11.55
CA PRO A 170 1.66 7.22 12.77
C PRO A 170 2.69 6.95 13.88
N HIS A 171 3.85 6.40 13.56
CA HIS A 171 4.78 5.84 14.55
C HIS A 171 6.05 6.65 14.80
N ARG A 172 6.28 7.77 14.07
CA ARG A 172 7.49 8.57 14.28
C ARG A 172 7.57 9.13 15.71
N ARG A 173 8.76 9.17 16.26
CA ARG A 173 9.04 9.76 17.59
C ARG A 173 8.94 11.31 17.55
N PRO A 174 8.71 11.98 18.71
CA PRO A 174 8.53 11.38 20.04
C PRO A 174 7.18 10.70 20.19
N HIS A 175 7.13 9.60 20.96
CA HIS A 175 5.90 9.00 21.39
C HIS A 175 5.35 9.74 22.61
N SER A 176 4.10 10.17 22.59
CA SER A 176 3.40 10.84 23.67
C SER A 176 2.45 9.86 24.38
N HIS A 177 2.01 10.19 25.58
CA HIS A 177 1.16 9.30 26.39
C HIS A 177 -0.17 8.93 25.71
N ASP A 178 -0.73 9.82 24.90
CA ASP A 178 -1.96 9.61 24.14
C ASP A 178 -1.81 8.61 22.97
N MET A 179 -0.56 8.26 22.61
CA MET A 179 -0.27 7.23 21.61
C MET A 179 -0.30 5.81 22.18
N LEU A 180 -0.36 5.64 23.50
CA LEU A 180 -0.37 4.33 24.16
C LEU A 180 -1.73 3.63 23.96
N PRO A 181 -1.78 2.29 23.91
CA PRO A 181 -0.63 1.37 24.01
C PRO A 181 0.08 1.09 22.66
N TYR A 182 -0.38 1.67 21.56
CA TYR A 182 0.06 1.26 20.21
C TYR A 182 1.20 2.12 19.64
N ASN A 183 1.73 3.10 20.41
CA ASN A 183 2.72 4.07 19.92
C ASN A 183 2.33 4.65 18.56
N SER A 184 1.04 4.88 18.36
CA SER A 184 0.49 5.32 17.08
C SER A 184 -0.44 6.53 17.25
N ARG A 185 -0.44 7.38 16.24
CA ARG A 185 -1.33 8.54 16.14
C ARG A 185 -2.22 8.47 14.91
N THR A 186 -3.27 9.26 14.92
CA THR A 186 -4.25 9.36 13.84
C THR A 186 -4.07 10.65 13.07
N GLU A 187 -4.25 10.58 11.75
CA GLU A 187 -4.37 11.75 10.89
C GLU A 187 -5.61 12.60 11.30
N LYS A 188 -5.37 13.89 11.59
CA LYS A 188 -6.44 14.81 12.06
C LYS A 188 -7.24 15.47 10.95
N LYS A 189 -7.01 15.12 9.68
CA LYS A 189 -7.71 15.68 8.52
C LYS A 189 -9.11 15.08 8.34
N ASN A 190 -9.88 15.66 7.43
CA ASN A 190 -11.23 15.19 7.13
C ASN A 190 -11.23 13.84 6.39
N HIS A 191 -12.40 13.22 6.31
CA HIS A 191 -12.55 11.88 5.70
C HIS A 191 -12.19 11.85 4.21
N LEU A 192 -12.53 12.91 3.45
CA LEU A 192 -12.17 12.96 2.01
C LEU A 192 -10.66 12.95 1.83
N TYR A 193 -9.95 13.78 2.59
CA TYR A 193 -8.49 13.80 2.59
C TYR A 193 -7.91 12.43 2.95
N ALA A 194 -8.38 11.82 4.04
CA ALA A 194 -7.89 10.52 4.50
C ALA A 194 -8.15 9.39 3.47
N PHE A 195 -9.27 9.46 2.74
CA PHE A 195 -9.57 8.51 1.67
C PHE A 195 -8.65 8.72 0.47
N VAL A 196 -8.61 9.93 -0.09
CA VAL A 196 -7.86 10.17 -1.35
C VAL A 196 -6.35 10.09 -1.16
N THR A 197 -5.86 10.32 0.06
CA THR A 197 -4.42 10.20 0.34
C THR A 197 -3.97 8.78 0.59
N CYS A 198 -4.77 7.89 1.18
CA CYS A 198 -4.37 6.50 1.43
C CYS A 198 -5.50 5.60 1.96
N TYR A 199 -6.70 5.62 1.40
CA TYR A 199 -7.79 4.71 1.78
C TYR A 199 -8.04 4.65 3.31
N PHE A 200 -8.04 5.80 3.99
CA PHE A 200 -8.13 5.92 5.46
C PHE A 200 -6.99 5.27 6.25
N PHE A 201 -5.89 4.85 5.62
CA PHE A 201 -4.78 4.20 6.31
C PHE A 201 -4.09 5.13 7.33
N GLY A 202 -4.25 6.45 7.17
CA GLY A 202 -3.85 7.45 8.17
C GLY A 202 -4.67 7.44 9.48
N TYR A 203 -5.81 6.72 9.54
CA TYR A 203 -6.55 6.47 10.79
C TYR A 203 -5.95 5.27 11.53
N HIS A 204 -4.64 5.33 11.72
CA HIS A 204 -3.82 4.20 12.12
C HIS A 204 -4.01 3.81 13.60
N SER A 205 -4.22 4.78 14.48
CA SER A 205 -4.55 4.49 15.88
C SER A 205 -5.89 3.77 16.02
N GLU A 206 -6.91 4.17 15.26
CA GLU A 206 -8.21 3.51 15.19
C GLU A 206 -8.08 2.09 14.61
N HIS A 207 -7.23 1.94 13.60
CA HIS A 207 -6.93 0.64 13.00
C HIS A 207 -6.32 -0.32 14.04
N HIS A 208 -5.32 0.10 14.81
CA HIS A 208 -4.76 -0.71 15.88
C HIS A 208 -5.76 -1.08 16.97
N LYS A 209 -6.70 -0.16 17.31
CA LYS A 209 -7.76 -0.41 18.30
C LYS A 209 -8.81 -1.39 17.78
N SER A 210 -9.11 -1.36 16.48
CA SER A 210 -10.16 -2.17 15.86
C SER A 210 -9.72 -2.76 14.51
N PRO A 211 -8.74 -3.68 14.51
CA PRO A 211 -8.14 -4.20 13.28
C PRO A 211 -9.10 -5.03 12.43
N GLN A 212 -10.24 -5.45 13.00
CA GLN A 212 -11.31 -6.16 12.28
C GLN A 212 -12.26 -5.21 11.52
N THR A 213 -12.03 -3.89 11.60
CA THR A 213 -12.80 -2.92 10.82
C THR A 213 -12.13 -2.73 9.45
N PRO A 214 -12.81 -3.10 8.34
CA PRO A 214 -12.23 -2.94 7.02
C PRO A 214 -12.07 -1.46 6.65
N TRP A 215 -11.13 -1.15 5.76
CA TRP A 215 -10.76 0.22 5.40
C TRP A 215 -11.97 1.10 5.01
N TRP A 216 -12.94 0.56 4.29
CA TRP A 216 -14.14 1.32 3.86
C TRP A 216 -15.14 1.66 4.98
N LYS A 217 -14.88 1.16 6.20
CA LYS A 217 -15.65 1.51 7.41
C LYS A 217 -14.82 2.28 8.42
N MET A 218 -13.52 2.50 8.19
CA MET A 218 -12.63 3.19 9.14
C MET A 218 -13.11 4.60 9.50
N TYR A 219 -13.77 5.30 8.57
CA TYR A 219 -14.35 6.62 8.84
C TYR A 219 -15.34 6.63 10.00
N SER A 220 -16.00 5.51 10.29
CA SER A 220 -16.99 5.42 11.37
C SER A 220 -16.37 5.28 12.77
N LEU A 221 -15.07 5.07 12.86
CA LEU A 221 -14.34 4.96 14.13
C LEU A 221 -13.75 6.30 14.59
N LYS A 222 -13.84 7.32 13.78
CA LYS A 222 -13.32 8.68 14.05
C LYS A 222 -14.49 9.70 14.23
#